data_3971a4b58cde4ab6ddc826fa1922a827
#
_entry.id   3971a4b58cde4ab6ddc826fa1922a827
#
_cell.length_a   1.000
_cell.length_b   1.000
_cell.length_c   1.000
_cell.angle_alpha   90.00
_cell.angle_beta   90.00
_cell.angle_gamma   90.00
#
_symmetry.space_group_name_H-M   'P 1'
#
loop_
_entity.id
_entity.type
_entity.pdbx_description
1 polymer ?
#
loop_
_entity_poly.entity_id
_entity_poly.type
_entity_poly.pdbx_seq_one_letter_code
_entity_poly.pdbx_strand_id
1 'polypeptide(L)'
;MVELPLVGDEFAGYRTRAVLGRGGMSVVYQAENLRLSSVIALKVLAPELASDDVFRARFLEESRIAASLNHPNVIPIYDMGSSDGLLFIAMRYVSGTDLRQIIKKRGRLAPETALFLLGQAARALDAAHHQGLVHRDVKPGNMLIERGEQGDPDHVYLADFGITKHAMSRTGRDLGRGA
;
A
#
# COMPACT_ATOMS: atom_id res chain seq x y z
N MET A 1 -9.85 -12.42 21.20
CA MET A 1 -8.62 -12.15 20.42
C MET A 1 -9.10 -11.64 19.07
N VAL A 2 -8.65 -10.47 18.64
CA VAL A 2 -9.04 -9.93 17.32
C VAL A 2 -8.19 -10.64 16.26
N GLU A 3 -8.84 -11.26 15.28
CA GLU A 3 -8.18 -12.03 14.22
C GLU A 3 -8.29 -11.30 12.87
N LEU A 4 -7.32 -11.55 12.00
CA LEU A 4 -7.36 -11.02 10.62
C LEU A 4 -8.45 -11.76 9.83
N PRO A 5 -9.15 -11.07 8.90
CA PRO A 5 -10.14 -11.69 8.04
C PRO A 5 -9.57 -12.87 7.25
N LEU A 6 -10.33 -13.94 7.10
CA LEU A 6 -10.01 -15.04 6.20
C LEU A 6 -10.48 -14.72 4.78
N VAL A 7 -10.00 -15.48 3.80
CA VAL A 7 -10.51 -15.38 2.42
C VAL A 7 -11.97 -15.85 2.39
N GLY A 8 -12.84 -15.01 1.87
CA GLY A 8 -14.29 -15.19 1.84
C GLY A 8 -15.05 -14.34 2.86
N ASP A 9 -14.38 -13.85 3.89
CA ASP A 9 -15.02 -13.04 4.94
C ASP A 9 -15.42 -11.63 4.41
N GLU A 10 -16.44 -11.10 5.04
CA GLU A 10 -16.83 -9.71 4.90
C GLU A 10 -16.23 -8.89 6.04
N PHE A 11 -15.52 -7.82 5.66
CA PHE A 11 -14.86 -6.92 6.60
C PHE A 11 -14.97 -5.48 6.10
N ALA A 12 -15.43 -4.57 6.93
CA ALA A 12 -15.56 -3.12 6.63
C ALA A 12 -16.32 -2.81 5.33
N GLY A 13 -17.28 -3.67 4.90
CA GLY A 13 -18.02 -3.50 3.64
C GLY A 13 -17.30 -4.05 2.40
N TYR A 14 -16.24 -4.82 2.61
CA TYR A 14 -15.46 -5.50 1.56
C TYR A 14 -15.50 -7.01 1.79
N ARG A 15 -15.57 -7.79 0.70
CA ARG A 15 -15.44 -9.24 0.75
C ARG A 15 -14.05 -9.64 0.28
N THR A 16 -13.25 -10.26 1.14
CA THR A 16 -11.91 -10.75 0.81
C THR A 16 -11.99 -11.90 -0.21
N ARG A 17 -11.16 -11.85 -1.28
CA ARG A 17 -11.16 -12.86 -2.35
C ARG A 17 -9.89 -13.67 -2.41
N ALA A 18 -8.74 -13.03 -2.25
CA ALA A 18 -7.44 -13.67 -2.28
C ALA A 18 -6.43 -12.87 -1.45
N VAL A 19 -5.38 -13.51 -0.97
CA VAL A 19 -4.23 -12.83 -0.36
C VAL A 19 -3.25 -12.44 -1.46
N LEU A 20 -3.00 -11.12 -1.59
CA LEU A 20 -2.00 -10.56 -2.50
C LEU A 20 -0.60 -10.54 -1.89
N GLY A 21 -0.51 -10.35 -0.57
CA GLY A 21 0.75 -10.31 0.14
C GLY A 21 0.59 -10.34 1.65
N ARG A 22 1.60 -10.87 2.34
CA ARG A 22 1.71 -10.87 3.81
C ARG A 22 3.02 -10.20 4.20
N GLY A 23 2.95 -9.26 5.12
CA GLY A 23 4.09 -8.64 5.77
C GLY A 23 4.04 -8.86 7.28
N GLY A 24 5.08 -8.48 8.00
CA GLY A 24 5.13 -8.61 9.46
C GLY A 24 4.06 -7.80 10.21
N MET A 25 3.49 -6.78 9.58
CA MET A 25 2.56 -5.82 10.21
C MET A 25 1.23 -5.69 9.49
N SER A 26 1.01 -6.41 8.40
CA SER A 26 -0.23 -6.30 7.61
C SER A 26 -0.39 -7.46 6.64
N VAL A 27 -1.64 -7.68 6.25
CA VAL A 27 -2.00 -8.55 5.12
C VAL A 27 -2.71 -7.68 4.09
N VAL A 28 -2.38 -7.88 2.81
CA VAL A 28 -3.05 -7.22 1.69
C VAL A 28 -3.89 -8.27 0.95
N TYR A 29 -5.17 -7.99 0.82
CA TYR A 29 -6.13 -8.83 0.12
C TYR A 29 -6.54 -8.20 -1.21
N GLN A 30 -6.80 -9.01 -2.21
CA GLN A 30 -7.75 -8.65 -3.24
C GLN A 30 -9.14 -8.79 -2.63
N ALA A 31 -9.95 -7.75 -2.72
CA ALA A 31 -11.30 -7.74 -2.15
C ALA A 31 -12.30 -7.08 -3.11
N GLU A 32 -13.56 -7.39 -2.92
CA GLU A 32 -14.67 -6.77 -3.61
C GLU A 32 -15.32 -5.73 -2.70
N ASN A 33 -15.49 -4.52 -3.20
CA ASN A 33 -16.35 -3.53 -2.57
C ASN A 33 -17.81 -3.96 -2.78
N LEU A 34 -18.49 -4.32 -1.70
CA LEU A 34 -19.87 -4.84 -1.77
C LEU A 34 -20.93 -3.84 -2.22
N ARG A 35 -20.63 -2.53 -2.09
CA ARG A 35 -21.54 -1.45 -2.51
C ARG A 35 -21.39 -1.08 -3.97
N LEU A 36 -20.14 -1.18 -4.50
CA LEU A 36 -19.81 -0.74 -5.86
C LEU A 36 -19.52 -1.92 -6.81
N SER A 37 -19.49 -3.16 -6.28
CA SER A 37 -19.15 -4.38 -7.03
C SER A 37 -17.81 -4.27 -7.77
N SER A 38 -16.87 -3.51 -7.20
CA SER A 38 -15.55 -3.27 -7.80
C SER A 38 -14.46 -3.98 -7.04
N VAL A 39 -13.41 -4.42 -7.76
CA VAL A 39 -12.24 -5.06 -7.17
C VAL A 39 -11.28 -4.00 -6.65
N ILE A 40 -10.83 -4.17 -5.40
CA ILE A 40 -9.88 -3.29 -4.72
C ILE A 40 -8.77 -4.09 -4.04
N ALA A 41 -7.70 -3.42 -3.63
CA ALA A 41 -6.72 -3.96 -2.69
C ALA A 41 -7.04 -3.47 -1.28
N LEU A 42 -7.25 -4.41 -0.35
CA LEU A 42 -7.58 -4.14 1.04
C LEU A 42 -6.38 -4.51 1.91
N LYS A 43 -5.71 -3.52 2.47
CA LYS A 43 -4.62 -3.70 3.42
C LYS A 43 -5.19 -3.65 4.84
N VAL A 44 -5.03 -4.74 5.59
CA VAL A 44 -5.46 -4.85 6.99
C VAL A 44 -4.24 -4.98 7.87
N LEU A 45 -4.14 -4.15 8.90
CA LEU A 45 -3.02 -4.13 9.83
C LEU A 45 -3.14 -5.21 10.90
N ALA A 46 -2.00 -5.65 11.42
CA ALA A 46 -1.93 -6.59 12.52
C ALA A 46 -2.69 -6.05 13.76
N PRO A 47 -3.45 -6.89 14.47
CA PRO A 47 -4.29 -6.47 15.60
C PRO A 47 -3.53 -5.71 16.69
N GLU A 48 -2.27 -6.07 16.92
CA GLU A 48 -1.40 -5.47 17.94
C GLU A 48 -1.18 -3.97 17.70
N LEU A 49 -1.23 -3.53 16.44
CA LEU A 49 -1.07 -2.13 16.08
C LEU A 49 -2.35 -1.32 16.33
N ALA A 50 -3.50 -1.95 16.20
CA ALA A 50 -4.79 -1.30 16.40
C ALA A 50 -5.11 -1.04 17.89
N SER A 51 -4.46 -1.76 18.80
CA SER A 51 -4.63 -1.61 20.25
C SER A 51 -3.93 -0.38 20.85
N ASP A 52 -3.06 0.30 20.11
CA ASP A 52 -2.35 1.51 20.52
C ASP A 52 -3.09 2.73 19.97
N ASP A 53 -3.74 3.49 20.87
CA ASP A 53 -4.52 4.67 20.50
C ASP A 53 -3.68 5.76 19.83
N VAL A 54 -2.42 5.93 20.23
CA VAL A 54 -1.50 6.91 19.65
C VAL A 54 -1.11 6.49 18.23
N PHE A 55 -0.83 5.21 18.05
CA PHE A 55 -0.57 4.65 16.72
C PHE A 55 -1.80 4.82 15.83
N ARG A 56 -2.99 4.44 16.32
CA ARG A 56 -4.25 4.53 15.57
C ARG A 56 -4.54 5.95 15.10
N ALA A 57 -4.42 6.95 15.96
CA ALA A 57 -4.66 8.35 15.62
C ALA A 57 -3.69 8.82 14.50
N ARG A 58 -2.41 8.48 14.61
CA ARG A 58 -1.39 8.84 13.61
C ARG A 58 -1.59 8.12 12.28
N PHE A 59 -1.92 6.84 12.34
CA PHE A 59 -2.21 6.05 11.14
C PHE A 59 -3.37 6.68 10.33
N LEU A 60 -4.46 7.04 11.01
CA LEU A 60 -5.62 7.67 10.36
C LEU A 60 -5.25 9.05 9.79
N GLU A 61 -4.50 9.86 10.51
CA GLU A 61 -4.07 11.18 10.04
C GLU A 61 -3.16 11.08 8.81
N GLU A 62 -2.12 10.24 8.85
CA GLU A 62 -1.20 10.06 7.72
C GLU A 62 -1.89 9.41 6.52
N SER A 63 -2.80 8.46 6.76
CA SER A 63 -3.61 7.86 5.69
C SER A 63 -4.50 8.90 5.02
N ARG A 64 -5.05 9.87 5.77
CA ARG A 64 -5.85 10.97 5.25
C ARG A 64 -5.03 11.88 4.34
N ILE A 65 -3.80 12.22 4.75
CA ILE A 65 -2.87 13.00 3.92
C ILE A 65 -2.52 12.22 2.64
N ALA A 66 -2.19 10.93 2.76
CA ALA A 66 -1.89 10.09 1.59
C ALA A 66 -3.09 9.96 0.63
N ALA A 67 -4.32 9.87 1.17
CA ALA A 67 -5.54 9.80 0.37
C ALA A 67 -5.85 11.13 -0.37
N SER A 68 -5.34 12.26 0.11
CA SER A 68 -5.50 13.56 -0.57
C SER A 68 -4.56 13.75 -1.76
N LEU A 69 -3.54 12.88 -1.91
CA LEU A 69 -2.61 12.94 -3.04
C LEU A 69 -3.31 12.54 -4.35
N ASN A 70 -3.51 13.51 -5.21
CA ASN A 70 -4.04 13.27 -6.56
C ASN A 70 -2.92 13.38 -7.59
N HIS A 71 -2.28 12.26 -7.90
CA HIS A 71 -1.20 12.18 -8.87
C HIS A 71 -1.25 10.84 -9.62
N PRO A 72 -1.03 10.80 -10.95
CA PRO A 72 -1.18 9.58 -11.75
C PRO A 72 -0.29 8.41 -11.28
N ASN A 73 0.88 8.71 -10.72
CA ASN A 73 1.82 7.69 -10.25
C ASN A 73 1.75 7.42 -8.74
N VAL A 74 0.74 7.94 -8.02
CA VAL A 74 0.44 7.58 -6.63
C VAL A 74 -0.76 6.64 -6.61
N ILE A 75 -0.67 5.56 -5.84
CA ILE A 75 -1.81 4.63 -5.72
C ILE A 75 -3.02 5.33 -5.10
N PRO A 76 -4.19 5.36 -5.75
CA PRO A 76 -5.40 5.95 -5.18
C PRO A 76 -5.86 5.19 -3.94
N ILE A 77 -6.09 5.91 -2.86
CA ILE A 77 -6.77 5.40 -1.65
C ILE A 77 -8.24 5.77 -1.76
N TYR A 78 -9.11 4.78 -1.60
CA TYR A 78 -10.56 4.95 -1.71
C TYR A 78 -11.25 5.08 -0.37
N ASP A 79 -10.71 4.39 0.65
CA ASP A 79 -11.28 4.37 1.99
C ASP A 79 -10.20 3.96 3.00
N MET A 80 -10.40 4.33 4.24
CA MET A 80 -9.54 3.94 5.35
C MET A 80 -10.29 4.06 6.66
N GLY A 81 -9.96 3.25 7.64
CA GLY A 81 -10.64 3.32 8.91
C GLY A 81 -10.27 2.23 9.90
N SER A 82 -11.18 2.04 10.84
CA SER A 82 -11.13 0.96 11.82
C SER A 82 -12.47 0.20 11.79
N SER A 83 -12.40 -1.11 11.72
CA SER A 83 -13.55 -2.03 11.83
C SER A 83 -13.14 -3.25 12.65
N ASP A 84 -14.03 -3.73 13.51
CA ASP A 84 -13.82 -4.93 14.32
C ASP A 84 -12.50 -4.94 15.10
N GLY A 85 -12.04 -3.75 15.54
CA GLY A 85 -10.77 -3.60 16.24
C GLY A 85 -9.52 -3.69 15.36
N LEU A 86 -9.67 -3.68 14.02
CA LEU A 86 -8.58 -3.66 13.06
C LEU A 86 -8.54 -2.34 12.30
N LEU A 87 -7.33 -1.93 11.87
CA LEU A 87 -7.12 -0.80 10.99
C LEU A 87 -6.99 -1.29 9.54
N PHE A 88 -7.55 -0.53 8.59
CA PHE A 88 -7.48 -0.88 7.18
C PHE A 88 -7.31 0.33 6.26
N ILE A 89 -6.80 0.04 5.06
CA ILE A 89 -6.78 0.95 3.90
C ILE A 89 -7.32 0.17 2.69
N ALA A 90 -8.33 0.73 2.03
CA ALA A 90 -8.83 0.25 0.74
C ALA A 90 -8.27 1.14 -0.37
N MET A 91 -7.61 0.54 -1.36
CA MET A 91 -6.91 1.26 -2.41
C MET A 91 -7.12 0.58 -3.77
N ARG A 92 -6.71 1.24 -4.85
CA ARG A 92 -6.76 0.69 -6.20
C ARG A 92 -6.10 -0.69 -6.24
N TYR A 93 -6.80 -1.67 -6.79
CA TYR A 93 -6.19 -2.92 -7.19
C TYR A 93 -5.48 -2.72 -8.54
N VAL A 94 -4.19 -2.99 -8.57
CA VAL A 94 -3.37 -2.96 -9.80
C VAL A 94 -3.27 -4.38 -10.34
N SER A 95 -3.84 -4.59 -11.53
CA SER A 95 -3.73 -5.88 -12.24
C SER A 95 -2.37 -6.00 -12.90
N GLY A 96 -1.37 -6.35 -12.09
CA GLY A 96 0.02 -6.39 -12.55
C GLY A 96 0.94 -7.06 -11.53
N THR A 97 2.15 -6.54 -11.44
CA THR A 97 3.18 -7.04 -10.53
C THR A 97 3.97 -5.90 -9.92
N ASP A 98 4.75 -6.15 -8.90
CA ASP A 98 5.69 -5.17 -8.37
C ASP A 98 7.06 -5.24 -9.09
N LEU A 99 7.80 -4.13 -9.06
CA LEU A 99 9.11 -4.02 -9.70
C LEU A 99 10.13 -5.02 -9.13
N ARG A 100 10.02 -5.41 -7.85
CA ARG A 100 10.89 -6.42 -7.25
C ARG A 100 10.70 -7.78 -7.92
N GLN A 101 9.46 -8.18 -8.21
CA GLN A 101 9.18 -9.43 -8.92
C GLN A 101 9.69 -9.39 -10.36
N ILE A 102 9.58 -8.25 -11.04
CA ILE A 102 10.15 -8.07 -12.38
C ILE A 102 11.66 -8.26 -12.35
N ILE A 103 12.35 -7.61 -11.42
CA ILE A 103 13.81 -7.75 -11.25
C ILE A 103 14.18 -9.20 -10.91
N LYS A 104 13.44 -9.85 -10.01
CA LYS A 104 13.68 -11.27 -9.66
C LYS A 104 13.55 -12.19 -10.85
N LYS A 105 12.56 -11.95 -11.74
CA LYS A 105 12.26 -12.80 -12.90
C LYS A 105 13.17 -12.53 -14.09
N ARG A 106 13.51 -11.27 -14.35
CA ARG A 106 14.25 -10.83 -15.54
C ARG A 106 15.73 -10.55 -15.29
N GLY A 107 16.15 -10.44 -14.03
CA GLY A 107 17.48 -9.97 -13.66
C GLY A 107 17.62 -8.46 -13.84
N ARG A 108 18.69 -8.04 -14.49
CA ARG A 108 18.96 -6.61 -14.75
C ARG A 108 17.96 -6.06 -15.77
N LEU A 109 17.46 -4.86 -15.53
CA LEU A 109 16.70 -4.10 -16.50
C LEU A 109 17.64 -3.30 -17.42
N ALA A 110 17.23 -3.08 -18.65
CA ALA A 110 17.90 -2.12 -19.53
C ALA A 110 17.85 -0.72 -18.88
N PRO A 111 18.93 0.08 -18.99
CA PRO A 111 18.99 1.41 -18.36
C PRO A 111 17.80 2.29 -18.73
N GLU A 112 17.37 2.28 -19.98
CA GLU A 112 16.25 3.05 -20.50
C GLU A 112 14.93 2.66 -19.80
N THR A 113 14.70 1.36 -19.65
CA THR A 113 13.52 0.85 -18.92
C THR A 113 13.57 1.25 -17.45
N ALA A 114 14.73 1.10 -16.81
CA ALA A 114 14.90 1.48 -15.41
C ALA A 114 14.65 2.99 -15.21
N LEU A 115 15.22 3.84 -16.06
CA LEU A 115 15.03 5.29 -16.01
C LEU A 115 13.56 5.68 -16.23
N PHE A 116 12.88 5.02 -17.17
CA PHE A 116 11.47 5.26 -17.44
C PHE A 116 10.59 4.95 -16.22
N LEU A 117 10.77 3.78 -15.60
CA LEU A 117 9.98 3.38 -14.44
C LEU A 117 10.31 4.23 -13.20
N LEU A 118 11.60 4.48 -12.94
CA LEU A 118 12.03 5.30 -11.81
C LEU A 118 11.62 6.76 -11.96
N GLY A 119 11.60 7.29 -13.17
CA GLY A 119 11.12 8.66 -13.44
C GLY A 119 9.65 8.84 -13.05
N GLN A 120 8.81 7.82 -13.23
CA GLN A 120 7.42 7.86 -12.79
C GLN A 120 7.32 7.87 -11.25
N ALA A 121 8.10 6.99 -10.58
CA ALA A 121 8.15 6.96 -9.12
C ALA A 121 8.69 8.27 -8.52
N ALA A 122 9.69 8.89 -9.16
CA ALA A 122 10.24 10.18 -8.73
C ALA A 122 9.18 11.28 -8.76
N ARG A 123 8.39 11.38 -9.85
CA ARG A 123 7.27 12.35 -9.91
C ARG A 123 6.24 12.14 -8.81
N ALA A 124 5.94 10.88 -8.44
CA ALA A 124 5.05 10.57 -7.32
C ALA A 124 5.64 11.05 -5.99
N LEU A 125 6.95 10.87 -5.79
CA LEU A 125 7.65 11.35 -4.59
C LEU A 125 7.66 12.87 -4.51
N ASP A 126 7.92 13.55 -5.62
CA ASP A 126 7.88 15.02 -5.68
C ASP A 126 6.50 15.55 -5.31
N ALA A 127 5.43 14.96 -5.86
CA ALA A 127 4.06 15.34 -5.52
C ALA A 127 3.75 15.15 -4.02
N ALA A 128 4.22 14.06 -3.43
CA ALA A 128 4.06 13.80 -2.00
C ALA A 128 4.84 14.81 -1.15
N HIS A 129 6.09 15.10 -1.51
CA HIS A 129 6.95 16.06 -0.81
C HIS A 129 6.37 17.48 -0.82
N HIS A 130 5.76 17.91 -1.93
CA HIS A 130 5.08 19.21 -2.01
C HIS A 130 3.91 19.33 -1.03
N GLN A 131 3.32 18.19 -0.59
CA GLN A 131 2.28 18.15 0.44
C GLN A 131 2.84 17.80 1.83
N GLY A 132 4.15 17.83 2.01
CA GLY A 132 4.82 17.53 3.28
C GLY A 132 4.84 16.05 3.65
N LEU A 133 4.42 15.15 2.74
CA LEU A 133 4.42 13.71 2.98
C LEU A 133 5.72 13.06 2.49
N VAL A 134 6.46 12.42 3.39
CA VAL A 134 7.67 11.64 3.06
C VAL A 134 7.35 10.17 3.02
N HIS A 135 7.75 9.47 1.95
CA HIS A 135 7.38 8.06 1.72
C HIS A 135 8.02 7.08 2.73
N ARG A 136 9.27 7.27 3.12
CA ARG A 136 10.05 6.50 4.13
C ARG A 136 10.23 4.99 3.88
N ASP A 137 9.68 4.44 2.81
CA ASP A 137 9.83 3.03 2.44
C ASP A 137 9.92 2.82 0.92
N VAL A 138 10.68 3.71 0.24
CA VAL A 138 10.90 3.58 -1.21
C VAL A 138 11.70 2.32 -1.50
N LYS A 139 11.08 1.38 -2.23
CA LYS A 139 11.71 0.11 -2.64
C LYS A 139 10.96 -0.48 -3.84
N PRO A 140 11.58 -1.38 -4.62
CA PRO A 140 10.95 -1.97 -5.79
C PRO A 140 9.63 -2.70 -5.49
N GLY A 141 9.46 -3.26 -4.29
CA GLY A 141 8.20 -3.93 -3.90
C GLY A 141 7.02 -2.98 -3.69
N ASN A 142 7.27 -1.68 -3.55
CA ASN A 142 6.23 -0.65 -3.40
C ASN A 142 5.99 0.12 -4.71
N MET A 143 6.61 -0.31 -5.81
CA MET A 143 6.36 0.19 -7.16
C MET A 143 5.54 -0.85 -7.93
N LEU A 144 4.23 -0.65 -7.98
CA LEU A 144 3.31 -1.54 -8.67
C LEU A 144 3.29 -1.17 -10.15
N ILE A 145 3.45 -2.17 -11.01
CA ILE A 145 3.55 -1.99 -12.46
C ILE A 145 2.28 -2.53 -13.11
N GLU A 146 1.50 -1.63 -13.68
CA GLU A 146 0.40 -1.96 -14.57
C GLU A 146 0.93 -1.95 -16.00
N ARG A 147 0.76 -3.06 -16.71
CA ARG A 147 1.23 -3.15 -18.10
C ARG A 147 0.33 -2.33 -19.02
N GLY A 148 0.97 -1.55 -19.89
CA GLY A 148 0.27 -0.87 -20.97
C GLY A 148 -0.39 -1.85 -21.92
N GLU A 149 -1.57 -1.50 -22.42
CA GLU A 149 -2.28 -2.25 -23.44
C GLU A 149 -1.79 -1.85 -24.85
N GLN A 150 -1.76 -2.81 -25.78
CA GLN A 150 -1.53 -2.56 -27.22
C GLN A 150 -0.31 -1.71 -27.58
N GLY A 151 0.77 -1.79 -26.78
CA GLY A 151 2.01 -1.06 -27.04
C GLY A 151 2.16 0.25 -26.25
N ASP A 152 1.20 0.57 -25.41
CA ASP A 152 1.34 1.66 -24.44
C ASP A 152 2.43 1.32 -23.42
N PRO A 153 3.14 2.32 -22.90
CA PRO A 153 4.18 2.11 -21.90
C PRO A 153 3.61 1.64 -20.57
N ASP A 154 4.37 0.83 -19.85
CA ASP A 154 4.04 0.39 -18.49
C ASP A 154 3.81 1.59 -17.55
N HIS A 155 2.78 1.50 -16.72
CA HIS A 155 2.45 2.52 -15.74
C HIS A 155 2.89 2.12 -14.33
N VAL A 156 3.50 3.04 -13.60
CA VAL A 156 3.95 2.83 -12.21
C VAL A 156 3.02 3.51 -11.24
N TYR A 157 2.52 2.76 -10.26
CA TYR A 157 1.91 3.31 -9.05
C TYR A 157 2.86 3.13 -7.87
N LEU A 158 3.24 4.24 -7.23
CA LEU A 158 3.93 4.20 -5.95
C LEU A 158 2.89 3.95 -4.84
N ALA A 159 3.07 2.86 -4.12
CA ALA A 159 2.18 2.40 -3.06
C ALA A 159 2.90 2.36 -1.72
N ASP A 160 2.15 2.15 -0.64
CA ASP A 160 2.69 1.95 0.71
C ASP A 160 3.59 3.10 1.17
N PHE A 161 3.11 4.33 1.09
CA PHE A 161 3.72 5.44 1.83
C PHE A 161 3.91 4.97 3.27
N GLY A 162 5.12 5.03 3.81
CA GLY A 162 5.53 4.38 5.07
C GLY A 162 4.75 4.79 6.32
N ILE A 163 3.43 4.95 6.18
CA ILE A 163 2.45 5.36 7.20
C ILE A 163 2.62 4.52 8.46
N THR A 164 2.64 3.20 8.31
CA THR A 164 2.81 2.26 9.43
C THR A 164 4.16 2.44 10.14
N LYS A 165 5.24 2.63 9.37
CA LYS A 165 6.59 2.82 9.93
C LYS A 165 6.71 4.14 10.69
N HIS A 166 6.13 5.21 10.17
CA HIS A 166 6.16 6.51 10.82
C HIS A 166 5.36 6.54 12.11
N ALA A 167 4.16 5.99 12.10
CA ALA A 167 3.35 5.88 13.28
C ALA A 167 4.08 5.12 14.40
N MET A 168 4.80 4.04 14.07
CA MET A 168 5.60 3.25 15.02
C MET A 168 6.85 3.99 15.54
N SER A 169 7.63 4.63 14.66
CA SER A 169 8.90 5.27 15.07
C SER A 169 8.70 6.37 16.12
N ARG A 170 7.55 7.03 16.13
CA ARG A 170 7.20 8.09 17.06
C ARG A 170 6.54 7.59 18.36
N THR A 171 6.14 6.33 18.43
CA THR A 171 5.61 5.70 19.66
C THR A 171 6.70 5.10 20.55
N GLY A 172 7.98 5.19 20.16
CA GLY A 172 9.10 4.65 20.94
C GLY A 172 9.20 3.12 20.90
N ARG A 173 8.42 2.44 20.08
CA ARG A 173 8.54 0.99 19.84
C ARG A 173 9.57 0.72 18.75
N ASP A 174 10.83 0.76 19.12
CA ASP A 174 11.92 0.15 18.36
C ASP A 174 11.79 -1.38 18.52
N LEU A 175 10.89 -2.00 17.74
CA LEU A 175 10.77 -3.45 17.70
C LEU A 175 11.96 -4.04 16.96
N GLY A 176 13.03 -4.28 17.73
CA GLY A 176 13.98 -5.34 17.48
C GLY A 176 14.79 -5.23 16.19
N ARG A 177 15.92 -4.55 16.24
CA ARG A 177 17.11 -5.06 15.60
C ARG A 177 17.51 -6.35 16.36
N GLY A 178 16.88 -7.44 16.01
CA GLY A 178 17.36 -8.79 16.33
C GLY A 178 18.42 -9.15 15.32
N ALA A 179 19.57 -9.56 15.86
CA ALA A 179 20.80 -10.01 15.22
C ALA A 179 20.59 -11.00 14.08
#